data_7807cee226051c1168336d1ebde9d57e
#
_entry.id   7807cee226051c1168336d1ebde9d57e
#
_cell.length_a   1.000
_cell.length_b   1.000
_cell.length_c   1.000
_cell.angle_alpha   90.00
_cell.angle_beta   90.00
_cell.angle_gamma   90.00
#
_symmetry.space_group_name_H-M   'P 1'
#
loop_
_entity.id
_entity.type
_entity.pdbx_description
1 polymer ?
#
loop_
_entity_poly.entity_id
_entity_poly.type
_entity_poly.pdbx_seq_one_letter_code
_entity_poly.pdbx_strand_id
1 'polypeptide(L)'
;MSLSDPFLSIEDVTFSDGNGRVILNDVTLRFGRGQVVAIMGGSGMGKTTLLKLIGGLIRPQKGRILFDGTDVATADTQALYRARRKMGMLFQFGALFTDMSVFENVAFPLREQTDFDEEMIRDLVLMKLDAVGLRGAADLMPSAISGGMARRVALARAIALDPALIMYDEPFAGLDPISMGITAQLIRKLTDALEATAIIVTHDVAETFEIADYVYMVNAGRIAAQGTPEELTASTDPYVCQFLKGLPDGPVAFHYPAKSVEEEFGVRV
;
A
#
# COMPACT_ATOMS: atom_id res chain seq x y z
N MET A 1 11.39 -16.31 -8.09
CA MET A 1 12.48 -15.34 -8.28
C MET A 1 13.38 -15.41 -7.06
N SER A 2 14.62 -15.89 -7.18
CA SER A 2 15.59 -15.91 -6.05
C SER A 2 16.27 -14.56 -6.01
N LEU A 3 15.77 -13.63 -5.19
CA LEU A 3 16.47 -12.37 -4.88
C LEU A 3 17.52 -12.71 -3.83
N SER A 4 18.77 -12.75 -4.23
CA SER A 4 19.92 -13.02 -3.34
C SER A 4 20.13 -11.90 -2.30
N ASP A 5 19.65 -10.69 -2.59
CA ASP A 5 19.72 -9.52 -1.70
C ASP A 5 18.48 -8.63 -1.94
N PRO A 6 17.36 -8.87 -1.27
CA PRO A 6 16.15 -8.07 -1.44
C PRO A 6 16.31 -6.67 -0.84
N PHE A 7 15.78 -5.65 -1.52
CA PHE A 7 15.73 -4.27 -1.02
C PHE A 7 14.89 -4.14 0.26
N LEU A 8 13.77 -4.87 0.30
CA LEU A 8 12.93 -5.04 1.47
C LEU A 8 12.60 -6.52 1.62
N SER A 9 12.76 -7.07 2.82
CA SER A 9 12.26 -8.40 3.16
C SER A 9 11.45 -8.39 4.45
N ILE A 10 10.42 -9.20 4.46
CA ILE A 10 9.64 -9.58 5.63
C ILE A 10 9.90 -11.06 5.81
N GLU A 11 10.40 -11.49 6.98
CA GLU A 11 10.86 -12.85 7.21
C GLU A 11 10.20 -13.42 8.44
N ASP A 12 9.37 -14.47 8.23
CA ASP A 12 8.69 -15.27 9.24
C ASP A 12 7.89 -14.42 10.26
N VAL A 13 7.27 -13.34 9.76
CA VAL A 13 6.60 -12.35 10.60
C VAL A 13 5.27 -12.90 11.08
N THR A 14 5.11 -12.87 12.42
CA THR A 14 3.83 -13.10 13.10
C THR A 14 3.45 -11.86 13.88
N PHE A 15 2.21 -11.41 13.69
CA PHE A 15 1.64 -10.25 14.38
C PHE A 15 0.23 -10.53 14.88
N SER A 16 0.00 -10.24 16.17
CA SER A 16 -1.32 -10.26 16.82
C SER A 16 -1.68 -8.86 17.27
N ASP A 17 -2.98 -8.53 17.23
CA ASP A 17 -3.50 -7.28 17.77
C ASP A 17 -3.50 -7.26 19.31
N GLY A 18 -3.88 -6.11 19.89
CA GLY A 18 -3.95 -5.93 21.35
C GLY A 18 -4.93 -6.87 22.07
N ASN A 19 -5.83 -7.54 21.34
CA ASN A 19 -6.79 -8.51 21.86
C ASN A 19 -6.30 -9.96 21.70
N GLY A 20 -5.08 -10.16 21.21
CA GLY A 20 -4.50 -11.50 20.98
C GLY A 20 -4.97 -12.19 19.70
N ARG A 21 -5.74 -11.52 18.83
CA ARG A 21 -6.13 -12.06 17.54
C ARG A 21 -4.92 -12.03 16.59
N VAL A 22 -4.55 -13.19 16.06
CA VAL A 22 -3.48 -13.30 15.05
C VAL A 22 -3.96 -12.66 13.74
N ILE A 23 -3.28 -11.60 13.31
CA ILE A 23 -3.55 -10.88 12.06
C ILE A 23 -2.65 -11.39 10.94
N LEU A 24 -1.37 -11.63 11.24
CA LEU A 24 -0.38 -12.20 10.33
C LEU A 24 0.28 -13.39 11.00
N ASN A 25 0.45 -14.48 10.26
CA ASN A 25 0.94 -15.75 10.76
C ASN A 25 1.98 -16.32 9.81
N ASP A 26 3.26 -16.19 10.18
CA ASP A 26 4.38 -16.75 9.45
C ASP A 26 4.46 -16.22 8.00
N VAL A 27 4.46 -14.87 7.89
CA VAL A 27 4.46 -14.19 6.59
C VAL A 27 5.88 -13.90 6.16
N THR A 28 6.24 -14.37 4.96
CA THR A 28 7.54 -14.07 4.32
C THR A 28 7.30 -13.45 2.94
N LEU A 29 7.84 -12.23 2.72
CA LEU A 29 7.74 -11.47 1.47
C LEU A 29 9.11 -10.90 1.11
N ARG A 30 9.38 -10.78 -0.20
CA ARG A 30 10.62 -10.19 -0.71
C ARG A 30 10.34 -9.23 -1.84
N PHE A 31 11.00 -8.08 -1.80
CA PHE A 31 10.80 -7.00 -2.76
C PHE A 31 12.15 -6.60 -3.35
N GLY A 32 12.23 -6.60 -4.67
CA GLY A 32 13.37 -6.07 -5.42
C GLY A 32 13.32 -4.54 -5.55
N ARG A 33 14.43 -3.92 -5.94
CA ARG A 33 14.45 -2.50 -6.29
C ARG A 33 13.73 -2.24 -7.61
N GLY A 34 13.09 -1.09 -7.72
CA GLY A 34 12.45 -0.62 -8.95
C GLY A 34 11.22 -1.43 -9.39
N GLN A 35 10.62 -2.21 -8.50
CA GLN A 35 9.44 -3.03 -8.78
C GLN A 35 8.16 -2.39 -8.21
N VAL A 36 7.07 -2.58 -8.91
CA VAL A 36 5.72 -2.38 -8.39
C VAL A 36 5.19 -3.73 -7.92
N VAL A 37 5.06 -3.91 -6.61
CA VAL A 37 4.58 -5.16 -6.01
C VAL A 37 3.23 -4.92 -5.33
N ALA A 38 2.24 -5.72 -5.69
CA ALA A 38 0.94 -5.65 -5.06
C ALA A 38 0.78 -6.68 -3.93
N ILE A 39 0.10 -6.30 -2.86
CA ILE A 39 -0.36 -7.16 -1.80
C ILE A 39 -1.88 -7.13 -1.82
N MET A 40 -2.50 -8.20 -2.30
CA MET A 40 -3.93 -8.29 -2.54
C MET A 40 -4.62 -9.25 -1.55
N GLY A 41 -5.90 -9.06 -1.36
CA GLY A 41 -6.69 -9.93 -0.49
C GLY A 41 -7.94 -9.22 0.03
N GLY A 42 -8.85 -9.95 0.64
CA GLY A 42 -10.09 -9.43 1.21
C GLY A 42 -9.88 -8.38 2.29
N SER A 43 -10.95 -7.68 2.67
CA SER A 43 -10.92 -6.72 3.77
C SER A 43 -10.57 -7.41 5.09
N GLY A 44 -9.79 -6.74 5.94
CA GLY A 44 -9.39 -7.28 7.24
C GLY A 44 -8.32 -8.38 7.22
N MET A 45 -7.73 -8.72 6.07
CA MET A 45 -6.70 -9.76 5.93
C MET A 45 -5.27 -9.33 6.34
N GLY A 46 -5.12 -8.17 6.98
CA GLY A 46 -3.82 -7.73 7.52
C GLY A 46 -2.97 -6.88 6.56
N LYS A 47 -3.50 -6.49 5.38
CA LYS A 47 -2.76 -5.72 4.37
C LYS A 47 -2.22 -4.38 4.90
N THR A 48 -3.07 -3.52 5.45
CA THR A 48 -2.65 -2.25 6.10
C THR A 48 -1.72 -2.49 7.30
N THR A 49 -1.89 -3.62 8.01
CA THR A 49 -1.00 -4.03 9.09
C THR A 49 0.42 -4.27 8.59
N LEU A 50 0.57 -4.90 7.42
CA LEU A 50 1.88 -5.07 6.77
C LEU A 50 2.56 -3.73 6.49
N LEU A 51 1.84 -2.75 5.94
CA LEU A 51 2.40 -1.41 5.72
C LEU A 51 2.83 -0.73 7.03
N LYS A 52 2.03 -0.86 8.09
CA LYS A 52 2.39 -0.33 9.42
C LYS A 52 3.64 -1.01 10.00
N LEU A 53 3.81 -2.29 9.78
CA LEU A 53 4.99 -3.06 10.19
C LEU A 53 6.22 -2.61 9.39
N ILE A 54 6.12 -2.48 8.06
CA ILE A 54 7.20 -1.98 7.19
C ILE A 54 7.63 -0.58 7.60
N GLY A 55 6.68 0.32 7.87
CA GLY A 55 6.97 1.67 8.36
C GLY A 55 7.43 1.73 9.82
N GLY A 56 7.51 0.59 10.53
CA GLY A 56 7.91 0.53 11.93
C GLY A 56 6.94 1.24 12.89
N LEU A 57 5.68 1.47 12.49
CA LEU A 57 4.64 2.06 13.34
C LEU A 57 4.19 1.09 14.44
N ILE A 58 4.25 -0.20 14.14
CA ILE A 58 4.01 -1.31 15.06
C ILE A 58 5.14 -2.32 14.90
N ARG A 59 5.35 -3.16 15.92
CA ARG A 59 6.41 -4.18 15.93
C ARG A 59 5.79 -5.58 15.91
N PRO A 60 6.35 -6.53 15.14
CA PRO A 60 5.88 -7.92 15.15
C PRO A 60 6.31 -8.61 16.45
N GLN A 61 5.57 -9.66 16.85
CA GLN A 61 5.96 -10.51 17.97
C GLN A 61 7.05 -11.52 17.58
N LYS A 62 7.11 -11.90 16.29
CA LYS A 62 8.13 -12.81 15.73
C LYS A 62 8.54 -12.34 14.33
N GLY A 63 9.72 -12.79 13.91
CA GLY A 63 10.27 -12.48 12.62
C GLY A 63 11.00 -11.13 12.59
N ARG A 64 11.42 -10.73 11.40
CA ARG A 64 12.17 -9.48 11.18
C ARG A 64 11.73 -8.80 9.88
N ILE A 65 12.03 -7.51 9.78
CA ILE A 65 11.71 -6.69 8.61
C ILE A 65 12.95 -5.90 8.25
N LEU A 66 13.59 -6.28 7.17
CA LEU A 66 14.81 -5.64 6.69
C LEU A 66 14.46 -4.68 5.56
N PHE A 67 14.74 -3.41 5.74
CA PHE A 67 14.59 -2.37 4.73
C PHE A 67 15.95 -1.68 4.51
N ASP A 68 16.49 -1.78 3.31
CA ASP A 68 17.77 -1.19 2.91
C ASP A 68 18.87 -1.45 3.95
N GLY A 69 18.98 -2.71 4.40
CA GLY A 69 19.93 -3.19 5.41
C GLY A 69 19.58 -2.87 6.88
N THR A 70 18.50 -2.15 7.15
CA THR A 70 18.03 -1.82 8.50
C THR A 70 16.91 -2.76 8.94
N ASP A 71 17.05 -3.43 10.08
CA ASP A 71 15.95 -4.17 10.71
C ASP A 71 15.02 -3.19 11.40
N VAL A 72 13.89 -2.90 10.75
CA VAL A 72 12.89 -1.91 11.21
C VAL A 72 12.23 -2.35 12.53
N ALA A 73 12.13 -3.67 12.78
CA ALA A 73 11.47 -4.20 13.97
C ALA A 73 12.29 -3.92 15.26
N THR A 74 13.63 -3.89 15.15
CA THR A 74 14.54 -3.73 16.28
C THR A 74 15.30 -2.40 16.29
N ALA A 75 15.19 -1.61 15.20
CA ALA A 75 15.87 -0.33 15.05
C ALA A 75 15.58 0.64 16.22
N ASP A 76 16.61 1.38 16.62
CA ASP A 76 16.46 2.51 17.52
C ASP A 76 15.70 3.68 16.83
N THR A 77 15.34 4.68 17.61
CA THR A 77 14.57 5.83 17.12
C THR A 77 15.28 6.56 15.98
N GLN A 78 16.61 6.71 16.05
CA GLN A 78 17.36 7.43 15.01
C GLN A 78 17.49 6.62 13.73
N ALA A 79 17.76 5.32 13.82
CA ALA A 79 17.84 4.43 12.68
C ALA A 79 16.46 4.34 11.99
N LEU A 80 15.39 4.22 12.77
CA LEU A 80 14.03 4.20 12.25
C LEU A 80 13.66 5.52 11.56
N TYR A 81 14.06 6.66 12.13
CA TYR A 81 13.83 7.96 11.52
C TYR A 81 14.55 8.08 10.17
N ARG A 82 15.83 7.67 10.09
CA ARG A 82 16.58 7.62 8.83
C ARG A 82 15.94 6.69 7.79
N ALA A 83 15.45 5.53 8.22
CA ALA A 83 14.74 4.60 7.33
C ALA A 83 13.45 5.23 6.78
N ARG A 84 12.63 5.86 7.63
CA ARG A 84 11.37 6.51 7.23
C ARG A 84 11.56 7.68 6.27
N ARG A 85 12.67 8.40 6.32
CA ARG A 85 12.98 9.44 5.32
C ARG A 85 13.10 8.91 3.89
N LYS A 86 13.41 7.60 3.75
CA LYS A 86 13.48 6.92 2.45
C LYS A 86 12.14 6.28 2.05
N MET A 87 11.08 6.45 2.85
CA MET A 87 9.76 5.87 2.64
C MET A 87 8.73 6.97 2.41
N GLY A 88 7.96 6.85 1.34
CA GLY A 88 6.75 7.62 1.11
C GLY A 88 5.52 6.79 1.40
N MET A 89 4.44 7.39 1.88
CA MET A 89 3.19 6.69 2.14
C MET A 89 1.98 7.49 1.68
N LEU A 90 1.16 6.86 0.85
CA LEU A 90 -0.19 7.33 0.53
C LEU A 90 -1.18 6.52 1.36
N PHE A 91 -1.87 7.21 2.27
CA PHE A 91 -2.91 6.62 3.12
C PHE A 91 -4.24 6.48 2.38
N GLN A 92 -5.06 5.56 2.86
CA GLN A 92 -6.40 5.32 2.38
C GLN A 92 -7.19 6.59 2.24
N PHE A 93 -7.71 7.35 1.85
CA PHE A 93 -8.37 8.66 1.75
C PHE A 93 -7.40 9.86 1.63
N GLY A 94 -6.11 9.62 1.34
CA GLY A 94 -5.12 10.66 1.12
C GLY A 94 -4.62 11.35 2.40
N ALA A 95 -5.42 11.44 3.45
CA ALA A 95 -5.09 12.07 4.74
C ALA A 95 -4.41 13.45 4.60
N LEU A 96 -4.97 14.32 3.76
CA LEU A 96 -4.49 15.70 3.65
C LEU A 96 -4.77 16.48 4.92
N PHE A 97 -3.88 17.40 5.26
CA PHE A 97 -4.12 18.42 6.28
C PHE A 97 -5.17 19.39 5.73
N THR A 98 -6.33 19.44 6.38
CA THR A 98 -7.50 20.18 5.88
C THR A 98 -7.39 21.70 6.06
N ASP A 99 -6.51 22.14 6.93
CA ASP A 99 -6.16 23.53 7.26
C ASP A 99 -4.95 24.07 6.49
N MET A 100 -4.39 23.25 5.60
CA MET A 100 -3.26 23.60 4.73
C MET A 100 -3.66 23.57 3.26
N SER A 101 -3.12 24.49 2.44
CA SER A 101 -3.31 24.48 1.00
C SER A 101 -2.73 23.20 0.34
N VAL A 102 -3.03 23.00 -0.93
CA VAL A 102 -2.40 21.94 -1.75
C VAL A 102 -0.88 22.08 -1.73
N PHE A 103 -0.37 23.29 -1.90
CA PHE A 103 1.06 23.59 -1.80
C PHE A 103 1.64 23.21 -0.45
N GLU A 104 1.03 23.67 0.64
CA GLU A 104 1.49 23.41 2.00
C GLU A 104 1.50 21.91 2.36
N ASN A 105 0.50 21.16 1.89
CA ASN A 105 0.47 19.71 2.07
C ASN A 105 1.68 19.02 1.46
N VAL A 106 2.14 19.46 0.27
CA VAL A 106 3.31 18.87 -0.39
C VAL A 106 4.61 19.42 0.17
N ALA A 107 4.63 20.69 0.59
CA ALA A 107 5.79 21.34 1.22
C ALA A 107 6.12 20.77 2.61
N PHE A 108 5.11 20.31 3.35
CA PHE A 108 5.23 19.88 4.74
C PHE A 108 6.39 18.88 4.98
N PRO A 109 6.50 17.74 4.26
CA PRO A 109 7.61 16.82 4.49
C PRO A 109 8.98 17.42 4.12
N LEU A 110 9.06 18.34 3.17
CA LEU A 110 10.30 19.02 2.80
C LEU A 110 10.77 19.93 3.94
N ARG A 111 9.89 20.74 4.50
CA ARG A 111 10.21 21.64 5.63
C ARG A 111 10.61 20.87 6.89
N GLU A 112 9.92 19.76 7.18
CA GLU A 112 10.17 18.98 8.38
C GLU A 112 11.44 18.12 8.32
N GLN A 113 11.91 17.79 7.12
CA GLN A 113 12.96 16.77 6.97
C GLN A 113 14.18 17.21 6.19
N THR A 114 14.21 18.46 5.73
CA THR A 114 15.37 19.03 5.00
C THR A 114 15.70 20.43 5.52
N ASP A 115 16.91 20.88 5.24
CA ASP A 115 17.38 22.24 5.53
C ASP A 115 17.28 23.14 4.26
N PHE A 116 16.38 22.83 3.33
CA PHE A 116 16.18 23.60 2.11
C PHE A 116 15.55 24.96 2.42
N ASP A 117 15.97 25.99 1.70
CA ASP A 117 15.32 27.29 1.75
C ASP A 117 13.93 27.27 1.07
N GLU A 118 13.11 28.27 1.35
CA GLU A 118 11.75 28.35 0.84
C GLU A 118 11.67 28.47 -0.69
N GLU A 119 12.69 29.00 -1.35
CA GLU A 119 12.74 29.09 -2.81
C GLU A 119 12.90 27.68 -3.43
N MET A 120 13.83 26.90 -2.89
CA MET A 120 14.03 25.51 -3.30
C MET A 120 12.81 24.65 -2.99
N ILE A 121 12.20 24.80 -1.80
CA ILE A 121 10.97 24.10 -1.42
C ILE A 121 9.85 24.42 -2.41
N ARG A 122 9.67 25.71 -2.74
CA ARG A 122 8.65 26.15 -3.71
C ARG A 122 8.85 25.46 -5.07
N ASP A 123 10.04 25.44 -5.59
CA ASP A 123 10.33 24.88 -6.90
C ASP A 123 10.11 23.36 -6.90
N LEU A 124 10.59 22.64 -5.88
CA LEU A 124 10.35 21.22 -5.70
C LEU A 124 8.84 20.89 -5.60
N VAL A 125 8.09 21.64 -4.80
CA VAL A 125 6.64 21.44 -4.66
C VAL A 125 5.92 21.63 -6.00
N LEU A 126 6.24 22.70 -6.73
CA LEU A 126 5.62 22.95 -8.03
C LEU A 126 5.97 21.85 -9.04
N MET A 127 7.19 21.30 -9.02
CA MET A 127 7.57 20.15 -9.84
C MET A 127 6.76 18.88 -9.46
N LYS A 128 6.60 18.59 -8.17
CA LYS A 128 5.81 17.43 -7.73
C LYS A 128 4.32 17.58 -8.06
N LEU A 129 3.78 18.77 -7.93
CA LEU A 129 2.41 19.08 -8.34
C LEU A 129 2.21 18.99 -9.86
N ASP A 130 3.21 19.41 -10.63
CA ASP A 130 3.19 19.28 -12.10
C ASP A 130 3.17 17.81 -12.52
N ALA A 131 3.99 16.97 -11.88
CA ALA A 131 4.07 15.54 -12.13
C ALA A 131 2.71 14.80 -11.93
N VAL A 132 1.83 15.33 -11.07
CA VAL A 132 0.48 14.81 -10.85
C VAL A 132 -0.62 15.65 -11.54
N GLY A 133 -0.22 16.64 -12.37
CA GLY A 133 -1.13 17.50 -13.14
C GLY A 133 -1.94 18.49 -12.29
N LEU A 134 -1.39 18.95 -11.16
CA LEU A 134 -2.08 19.84 -10.21
C LEU A 134 -1.32 21.12 -9.88
N ARG A 135 -0.30 21.51 -10.67
CA ARG A 135 0.46 22.74 -10.44
C ARG A 135 -0.43 23.98 -10.35
N GLY A 136 -1.45 24.09 -11.21
CA GLY A 136 -2.41 25.20 -11.21
C GLY A 136 -3.37 25.22 -10.02
N ALA A 137 -3.38 24.19 -9.18
CA ALA A 137 -4.22 24.09 -7.99
C ALA A 137 -3.44 24.33 -6.68
N ALA A 138 -2.19 24.80 -6.75
CA ALA A 138 -1.28 24.92 -5.61
C ALA A 138 -1.88 25.72 -4.44
N ASP A 139 -2.56 26.82 -4.73
CA ASP A 139 -3.12 27.72 -3.71
C ASP A 139 -4.52 27.29 -3.20
N LEU A 140 -5.09 26.24 -3.78
CA LEU A 140 -6.41 25.76 -3.37
C LEU A 140 -6.36 25.03 -2.03
N MET A 141 -7.45 25.10 -1.28
CA MET A 141 -7.64 24.31 -0.06
C MET A 141 -8.19 22.91 -0.41
N PRO A 142 -7.95 21.88 0.42
CA PRO A 142 -8.52 20.55 0.21
C PRO A 142 -10.05 20.53 0.04
N SER A 143 -10.76 21.45 0.67
CA SER A 143 -12.21 21.61 0.53
C SER A 143 -12.67 22.13 -0.85
N ALA A 144 -11.76 22.71 -1.63
CA ALA A 144 -12.03 23.27 -2.94
C ALA A 144 -11.64 22.34 -4.11
N ILE A 145 -11.14 21.13 -3.84
CA ILE A 145 -10.73 20.17 -4.85
C ILE A 145 -11.55 18.88 -4.80
N SER A 146 -11.61 18.14 -5.92
CA SER A 146 -12.31 16.85 -5.98
C SER A 146 -11.56 15.76 -5.23
N GLY A 147 -12.23 14.64 -4.90
CA GLY A 147 -11.59 13.49 -4.26
C GLY A 147 -10.42 12.90 -5.07
N GLY A 148 -10.55 12.84 -6.40
CA GLY A 148 -9.47 12.42 -7.30
C GLY A 148 -8.30 13.40 -7.30
N MET A 149 -8.55 14.72 -7.23
CA MET A 149 -7.49 15.72 -7.06
C MET A 149 -6.83 15.57 -5.70
N ALA A 150 -7.58 15.42 -4.61
CA ALA A 150 -7.02 15.21 -3.27
C ALA A 150 -6.12 13.97 -3.21
N ARG A 151 -6.49 12.88 -3.90
CA ARG A 151 -5.66 11.69 -4.01
C ARG A 151 -4.33 11.98 -4.71
N ARG A 152 -4.35 12.75 -5.81
CA ARG A 152 -3.14 13.15 -6.53
C ARG A 152 -2.26 14.11 -5.73
N VAL A 153 -2.84 15.00 -4.93
CA VAL A 153 -2.07 15.83 -3.97
C VAL A 153 -1.37 14.97 -2.92
N ALA A 154 -2.10 13.99 -2.36
CA ALA A 154 -1.51 13.06 -1.40
C ALA A 154 -0.39 12.20 -2.02
N LEU A 155 -0.50 11.86 -3.32
CA LEU A 155 0.55 11.20 -4.08
C LEU A 155 1.78 12.12 -4.23
N ALA A 156 1.59 13.39 -4.62
CA ALA A 156 2.67 14.37 -4.70
C ALA A 156 3.39 14.56 -3.35
N ARG A 157 2.64 14.59 -2.24
CA ARG A 157 3.20 14.63 -0.88
C ARG A 157 4.01 13.38 -0.55
N ALA A 158 3.51 12.20 -0.91
CA ALA A 158 4.20 10.94 -0.64
C ALA A 158 5.55 10.84 -1.35
N ILE A 159 5.71 11.50 -2.52
CA ILE A 159 6.96 11.51 -3.29
C ILE A 159 7.80 12.78 -3.11
N ALA A 160 7.45 13.66 -2.18
CA ALA A 160 8.10 14.96 -2.02
C ALA A 160 9.62 14.84 -1.74
N LEU A 161 10.02 13.82 -0.99
CA LEU A 161 11.40 13.54 -0.57
C LEU A 161 12.15 12.56 -1.50
N ASP A 162 11.65 12.27 -2.69
CA ASP A 162 12.20 11.26 -3.60
C ASP A 162 12.50 9.92 -2.89
N PRO A 163 11.48 9.28 -2.30
CA PRO A 163 11.68 8.09 -1.49
C PRO A 163 12.11 6.90 -2.34
N ALA A 164 12.92 6.02 -1.75
CA ALA A 164 13.32 4.75 -2.37
C ALA A 164 12.22 3.68 -2.31
N LEU A 165 11.29 3.81 -1.35
CA LEU A 165 10.11 2.96 -1.18
C LEU A 165 8.85 3.83 -1.10
N ILE A 166 7.83 3.50 -1.90
CA ILE A 166 6.52 4.15 -1.82
C ILE A 166 5.48 3.10 -1.48
N MET A 167 4.72 3.35 -0.42
CA MET A 167 3.65 2.48 0.05
C MET A 167 2.29 3.12 -0.23
N TYR A 168 1.39 2.37 -0.84
CA TYR A 168 0.06 2.79 -1.22
C TYR A 168 -0.98 1.93 -0.49
N ASP A 169 -1.77 2.53 0.39
CA ASP A 169 -2.86 1.86 1.10
C ASP A 169 -4.20 2.18 0.41
N GLU A 170 -4.74 1.20 -0.31
CA GLU A 170 -5.99 1.28 -1.08
C GLU A 170 -6.04 2.54 -1.99
N PRO A 171 -5.09 2.71 -2.94
CA PRO A 171 -4.97 3.95 -3.72
C PRO A 171 -6.16 4.21 -4.65
N PHE A 172 -6.95 3.20 -4.97
CA PHE A 172 -8.08 3.29 -5.90
C PHE A 172 -9.43 3.47 -5.18
N ALA A 173 -9.48 3.23 -3.87
CA ALA A 173 -10.74 3.23 -3.12
C ALA A 173 -11.53 4.53 -3.25
N GLY A 174 -12.80 4.42 -3.65
CA GLY A 174 -13.72 5.55 -3.78
C GLY A 174 -13.49 6.47 -4.98
N LEU A 175 -12.66 6.07 -5.93
CA LEU A 175 -12.47 6.79 -7.20
C LEU A 175 -13.45 6.28 -8.26
N ASP A 176 -13.79 7.13 -9.20
CA ASP A 176 -14.47 6.73 -10.43
C ASP A 176 -13.49 5.99 -11.38
N PRO A 177 -13.98 5.21 -12.36
CA PRO A 177 -13.11 4.40 -13.22
C PRO A 177 -12.04 5.19 -13.97
N ILE A 178 -12.33 6.42 -14.40
CA ILE A 178 -11.35 7.26 -15.11
C ILE A 178 -10.23 7.68 -14.15
N SER A 179 -10.62 8.11 -12.94
CA SER A 179 -9.68 8.50 -11.89
C SER A 179 -8.84 7.32 -11.38
N MET A 180 -9.39 6.09 -11.36
CA MET A 180 -8.66 4.86 -11.04
C MET A 180 -7.56 4.61 -12.07
N GLY A 181 -7.87 4.60 -13.36
CA GLY A 181 -6.89 4.43 -14.43
C GLY A 181 -5.80 5.49 -14.42
N ILE A 182 -6.17 6.78 -14.23
CA ILE A 182 -5.20 7.87 -14.08
C ILE A 182 -4.25 7.61 -12.90
N THR A 183 -4.80 7.21 -11.74
CA THR A 183 -4.01 6.95 -10.53
C THR A 183 -3.05 5.77 -10.74
N ALA A 184 -3.51 4.68 -11.37
CA ALA A 184 -2.67 3.53 -11.69
C ALA A 184 -1.48 3.94 -12.58
N GLN A 185 -1.74 4.66 -13.67
CA GLN A 185 -0.69 5.16 -14.55
C GLN A 185 0.29 6.11 -13.85
N LEU A 186 -0.20 6.99 -12.96
CA LEU A 186 0.66 7.87 -12.17
C LEU A 186 1.56 7.07 -11.23
N ILE A 187 1.02 6.08 -10.52
CA ILE A 187 1.81 5.19 -9.65
C ILE A 187 2.95 4.55 -10.47
N ARG A 188 2.65 3.95 -11.62
CA ARG A 188 3.68 3.32 -12.46
C ARG A 188 4.73 4.32 -12.94
N LYS A 189 4.30 5.44 -13.54
CA LYS A 189 5.20 6.48 -14.08
C LYS A 189 6.10 7.09 -13.00
N LEU A 190 5.54 7.38 -11.83
CA LEU A 190 6.32 7.99 -10.75
C LEU A 190 7.30 6.98 -10.14
N THR A 191 6.91 5.71 -10.02
CA THR A 191 7.79 4.63 -9.56
C THR A 191 8.98 4.47 -10.49
N ASP A 192 8.75 4.46 -11.82
CA ASP A 192 9.79 4.35 -12.83
C ASP A 192 10.69 5.60 -12.84
N ALA A 193 10.11 6.80 -12.81
CA ALA A 193 10.86 8.05 -12.87
C ALA A 193 11.76 8.29 -11.63
N LEU A 194 11.35 7.78 -10.47
CA LEU A 194 12.10 7.87 -9.22
C LEU A 194 13.02 6.65 -8.99
N GLU A 195 12.99 5.65 -9.87
CA GLU A 195 13.65 4.35 -9.67
C GLU A 195 13.30 3.74 -8.30
N ALA A 196 12.11 4.06 -7.79
CA ALA A 196 11.63 3.63 -6.48
C ALA A 196 11.04 2.22 -6.54
N THR A 197 10.92 1.58 -5.39
CA THR A 197 10.10 0.38 -5.22
C THR A 197 8.73 0.78 -4.72
N ALA A 198 7.66 0.24 -5.30
CA ALA A 198 6.29 0.51 -4.89
C ALA A 198 5.64 -0.72 -4.28
N ILE A 199 4.94 -0.54 -3.16
CA ILE A 199 4.06 -1.55 -2.56
C ILE A 199 2.63 -1.03 -2.61
N ILE A 200 1.75 -1.75 -3.30
CA ILE A 200 0.33 -1.41 -3.40
C ILE A 200 -0.47 -2.42 -2.59
N VAL A 201 -1.17 -1.95 -1.58
CA VAL A 201 -2.14 -2.76 -0.83
C VAL A 201 -3.52 -2.42 -1.35
N THR A 202 -4.21 -3.41 -1.92
CA THR A 202 -5.53 -3.18 -2.53
C THR A 202 -6.34 -4.47 -2.68
N HIS A 203 -7.61 -4.32 -3.03
CA HIS A 203 -8.49 -5.39 -3.50
C HIS A 203 -8.93 -5.19 -4.96
N ASP A 204 -8.53 -4.09 -5.61
CA ASP A 204 -8.86 -3.76 -6.99
C ASP A 204 -7.93 -4.52 -7.95
N VAL A 205 -8.48 -5.49 -8.69
CA VAL A 205 -7.70 -6.41 -9.52
C VAL A 205 -7.26 -5.76 -10.82
N ALA A 206 -8.20 -5.15 -11.56
CA ALA A 206 -7.96 -4.70 -12.93
C ALA A 206 -6.82 -3.69 -13.01
N GLU A 207 -6.93 -2.58 -12.27
CA GLU A 207 -5.95 -1.49 -12.28
C GLU A 207 -4.59 -1.95 -11.73
N THR A 208 -4.62 -2.87 -10.76
CA THR A 208 -3.39 -3.39 -10.16
C THR A 208 -2.63 -4.28 -11.14
N PHE A 209 -3.31 -5.15 -11.86
CA PHE A 209 -2.68 -6.07 -12.81
C PHE A 209 -2.09 -5.37 -14.04
N GLU A 210 -2.57 -4.16 -14.37
CA GLU A 210 -1.98 -3.33 -15.42
C GLU A 210 -0.60 -2.76 -15.07
N ILE A 211 -0.31 -2.59 -13.77
CA ILE A 211 0.89 -1.88 -13.33
C ILE A 211 1.83 -2.68 -12.44
N ALA A 212 1.39 -3.80 -11.87
CA ALA A 212 2.20 -4.60 -10.97
C ALA A 212 3.16 -5.54 -11.72
N ASP A 213 4.40 -5.61 -11.24
CA ASP A 213 5.39 -6.59 -11.71
C ASP A 213 5.22 -7.94 -10.99
N TYR A 214 4.72 -7.91 -9.74
CA TYR A 214 4.53 -9.10 -8.93
C TYR A 214 3.40 -8.91 -7.92
N VAL A 215 2.72 -9.98 -7.55
CA VAL A 215 1.56 -9.94 -6.66
C VAL A 215 1.67 -11.02 -5.58
N TYR A 216 1.44 -10.61 -4.34
CA TYR A 216 1.21 -11.51 -3.21
C TYR A 216 -0.28 -11.48 -2.85
N MET A 217 -0.90 -12.64 -2.73
CA MET A 217 -2.29 -12.77 -2.29
C MET A 217 -2.34 -13.24 -0.85
N VAL A 218 -2.96 -12.44 0.02
CA VAL A 218 -3.10 -12.71 1.46
C VAL A 218 -4.48 -13.25 1.76
N ASN A 219 -4.54 -14.38 2.47
CA ASN A 219 -5.76 -14.94 3.00
C ASN A 219 -5.52 -15.44 4.43
N ALA A 220 -6.45 -15.18 5.34
CA ALA A 220 -6.39 -15.59 6.74
C ALA A 220 -5.02 -15.36 7.41
N GLY A 221 -4.39 -14.21 7.10
CA GLY A 221 -3.10 -13.81 7.67
C GLY A 221 -1.88 -14.56 7.12
N ARG A 222 -2.02 -15.27 6.02
CA ARG A 222 -0.94 -16.03 5.34
C ARG A 222 -0.87 -15.66 3.87
N ILE A 223 0.26 -15.95 3.24
CA ILE A 223 0.38 -15.85 1.77
C ILE A 223 -0.29 -17.11 1.18
N ALA A 224 -1.42 -16.88 0.50
CA ALA A 224 -2.19 -17.93 -0.13
C ALA A 224 -1.68 -18.26 -1.56
N ALA A 225 -1.25 -17.22 -2.29
CA ALA A 225 -0.68 -17.36 -3.62
C ALA A 225 0.27 -16.20 -3.90
N GLN A 226 1.15 -16.37 -4.89
CA GLN A 226 2.06 -15.32 -5.34
C GLN A 226 2.50 -15.60 -6.78
N GLY A 227 2.81 -14.57 -7.54
CA GLY A 227 3.27 -14.69 -8.92
C GLY A 227 3.16 -13.38 -9.68
N THR A 228 3.48 -13.42 -10.99
CA THR A 228 3.16 -12.30 -11.87
C THR A 228 1.64 -12.23 -12.12
N PRO A 229 1.10 -11.09 -12.59
CA PRO A 229 -0.30 -10.99 -12.99
C PRO A 229 -0.73 -12.09 -13.96
N GLU A 230 0.14 -12.45 -14.93
CA GLU A 230 -0.12 -13.50 -15.91
C GLU A 230 -0.18 -14.88 -15.26
N GLU A 231 0.77 -15.20 -14.37
CA GLU A 231 0.80 -16.48 -13.65
C GLU A 231 -0.46 -16.65 -12.78
N LEU A 232 -0.87 -15.59 -12.08
CA LEU A 232 -2.08 -15.64 -11.26
C LEU A 232 -3.37 -15.72 -12.09
N THR A 233 -3.42 -15.04 -13.24
CA THR A 233 -4.56 -15.14 -14.17
C THR A 233 -4.72 -16.54 -14.74
N ALA A 234 -3.60 -17.24 -14.99
CA ALA A 234 -3.58 -18.63 -15.47
C ALA A 234 -3.77 -19.67 -14.34
N SER A 235 -3.82 -19.25 -13.08
CA SER A 235 -3.93 -20.15 -11.95
C SER A 235 -5.26 -20.88 -11.92
N THR A 236 -5.21 -22.15 -11.51
CA THR A 236 -6.39 -22.99 -11.23
C THR A 236 -6.68 -23.12 -9.75
N ASP A 237 -5.91 -22.44 -8.89
CA ASP A 237 -6.15 -22.42 -7.45
C ASP A 237 -7.54 -21.84 -7.16
N PRO A 238 -8.39 -22.52 -6.38
CA PRO A 238 -9.77 -22.09 -6.12
C PRO A 238 -9.88 -20.72 -5.46
N TYR A 239 -8.94 -20.36 -4.56
CA TYR A 239 -8.94 -19.06 -3.90
C TYR A 239 -8.56 -17.94 -4.87
N VAL A 240 -7.51 -18.17 -5.69
CA VAL A 240 -7.09 -17.23 -6.72
C VAL A 240 -8.22 -16.98 -7.71
N CYS A 241 -8.84 -18.07 -8.21
CA CYS A 241 -9.97 -17.98 -9.14
C CYS A 241 -11.15 -17.21 -8.54
N GLN A 242 -11.53 -17.52 -7.28
CA GLN A 242 -12.62 -16.84 -6.60
C GLN A 242 -12.33 -15.34 -6.46
N PHE A 243 -11.14 -14.98 -6.02
CA PHE A 243 -10.76 -13.59 -5.77
C PHE A 243 -10.67 -12.78 -7.07
N LEU A 244 -9.96 -13.29 -8.08
CA LEU A 244 -9.75 -12.55 -9.32
C LEU A 244 -11.02 -12.39 -10.15
N LYS A 245 -11.93 -13.36 -10.10
CA LYS A 245 -13.19 -13.35 -10.87
C LYS A 245 -14.39 -12.84 -10.06
N GLY A 246 -14.22 -12.55 -8.78
CA GLY A 246 -15.30 -12.12 -7.89
C GLY A 246 -16.40 -13.17 -7.75
N LEU A 247 -16.05 -14.48 -7.70
CA LEU A 247 -17.03 -15.57 -7.63
C LEU A 247 -17.67 -15.60 -6.25
N PRO A 248 -19.01 -15.74 -6.17
CA PRO A 248 -19.72 -15.84 -4.90
C PRO A 248 -19.39 -17.15 -4.15
N ASP A 249 -19.14 -18.22 -4.89
CA ASP A 249 -18.84 -19.55 -4.35
C ASP A 249 -17.35 -19.84 -4.43
N GLY A 250 -16.78 -20.39 -3.34
CA GLY A 250 -15.36 -20.75 -3.27
C GLY A 250 -14.85 -20.92 -1.84
N PRO A 251 -13.53 -20.97 -1.66
CA PRO A 251 -12.91 -21.15 -0.33
C PRO A 251 -13.23 -20.05 0.68
N VAL A 252 -13.51 -18.82 0.22
CA VAL A 252 -14.03 -17.77 1.11
C VAL A 252 -15.54 -17.94 1.21
N ALA A 253 -15.99 -18.44 2.36
CA ALA A 253 -17.39 -18.73 2.60
C ALA A 253 -18.24 -17.44 2.65
N PHE A 254 -19.43 -17.48 2.03
CA PHE A 254 -20.44 -16.42 2.15
C PHE A 254 -21.04 -16.35 3.56
N HIS A 255 -21.31 -17.54 4.16
CA HIS A 255 -21.92 -17.62 5.48
C HIS A 255 -20.89 -17.56 6.61
N TYR A 256 -21.17 -16.75 7.62
CA TYR A 256 -20.45 -16.84 8.89
C TYR A 256 -20.82 -18.20 9.56
N PRO A 257 -19.83 -18.90 10.16
CA PRO A 257 -20.10 -20.21 10.77
C PRO A 257 -21.24 -20.16 11.81
N ALA A 258 -22.28 -20.91 11.58
CA ALA A 258 -23.43 -21.08 12.46
C ALA A 258 -23.93 -22.49 12.36
N LYS A 259 -24.78 -22.93 13.31
CA LYS A 259 -25.55 -24.16 13.17
C LYS A 259 -26.46 -24.05 11.95
N SER A 260 -26.74 -25.15 11.28
CA SER A 260 -27.73 -25.13 10.21
C SER A 260 -29.10 -24.68 10.74
N VAL A 261 -29.92 -24.08 9.87
CA VAL A 261 -31.29 -23.68 10.22
C VAL A 261 -32.10 -24.90 10.73
N GLU A 262 -31.86 -26.06 10.12
CA GLU A 262 -32.50 -27.33 10.52
C GLU A 262 -32.11 -27.73 11.95
N GLU A 263 -30.80 -27.60 12.30
CA GLU A 263 -30.32 -27.93 13.66
C GLU A 263 -30.76 -26.91 14.70
N GLU A 264 -30.85 -25.65 14.34
CA GLU A 264 -31.16 -24.54 15.27
C GLU A 264 -32.68 -24.45 15.54
N PHE A 265 -33.49 -24.60 14.49
CA PHE A 265 -34.94 -24.39 14.55
C PHE A 265 -35.72 -25.72 14.53
N GLY A 266 -35.06 -26.87 14.37
CA GLY A 266 -35.72 -28.20 14.34
C GLY A 266 -36.67 -28.36 13.15
N VAL A 267 -36.47 -27.61 12.07
CA VAL A 267 -37.35 -27.61 10.88
C VAL A 267 -36.62 -28.35 9.76
N ARG A 268 -37.24 -29.36 9.19
CA ARG A 268 -36.78 -29.99 7.93
C ARG A 268 -37.24 -29.09 6.78
N VAL A 269 -36.31 -28.51 6.02
CA VAL A 269 -36.56 -27.78 4.78
C VAL A 269 -36.67 -28.74 3.62
#